data_c82b5a49c48f7b1316db811dbfe09618
#
_entry.id   c82b5a49c48f7b1316db811dbfe09618
#
_cell.length_a   1.000
_cell.length_b   1.000
_cell.length_c   1.000
_cell.angle_alpha   90.00
_cell.angle_beta   90.00
_cell.angle_gamma   90.00
#
_symmetry.space_group_name_H-M   'P 1'
#
loop_
_entity.id
_entity.type
_entity.pdbx_description
1 polymer ?
#
loop_
_entity_poly.entity_id
_entity_poly.type
_entity_poly.pdbx_seq_one_letter_code
_entity_poly.pdbx_strand_id
1 'polypeptide(L)'
;MLPSLYREDPEFYENMRIQELAQGIHALIQHHNLPDLMYRAFEVLPTMVMNPHNAFQMELRGQTEEVYLEEMIGKVNANMILPYPPGVPLVMPGEMLTEESRPVLEFLQMLCEIGAHYPGFETDIHGAYRQADGRYTVKVLKTEQK
;
A
#
# COMPACT_ATOMS: atom_id res chain seq x y z
N MET A 1 0.42 27.30 2.56
CA MET A 1 -0.15 26.02 2.09
C MET A 1 0.49 25.62 0.77
N LEU A 2 0.72 24.33 0.54
CA LEU A 2 1.28 23.85 -0.72
C LEU A 2 0.20 23.91 -1.81
N PRO A 3 0.46 24.59 -2.96
CA PRO A 3 -0.56 24.79 -3.99
C PRO A 3 -1.12 23.47 -4.57
N SER A 4 -0.34 22.40 -4.55
CA SER A 4 -0.79 21.08 -4.99
C SER A 4 -1.88 20.49 -4.10
N LEU A 5 -1.70 20.51 -2.79
CA LEU A 5 -2.68 20.00 -1.82
C LEU A 5 -3.98 20.79 -1.89
N TYR A 6 -3.90 22.11 -1.98
CA TYR A 6 -5.07 22.96 -2.10
C TYR A 6 -5.90 22.68 -3.37
N ARG A 7 -5.26 22.22 -4.45
CA ARG A 7 -5.99 21.87 -5.69
C ARG A 7 -6.75 20.55 -5.57
N GLU A 8 -6.26 19.61 -4.77
CA GLU A 8 -6.89 18.30 -4.58
C GLU A 8 -8.17 18.40 -3.73
N ASP A 9 -8.10 19.15 -2.63
CA ASP A 9 -9.27 19.40 -1.78
C ASP A 9 -9.21 20.83 -1.20
N PRO A 10 -9.74 21.83 -1.95
CA PRO A 10 -9.74 23.23 -1.49
C PRO A 10 -10.51 23.43 -0.19
N GLU A 11 -11.64 22.74 -0.02
CA GLU A 11 -12.52 22.90 1.14
C GLU A 11 -11.84 22.40 2.42
N PHE A 12 -11.16 21.26 2.33
CA PHE A 12 -10.41 20.68 3.44
C PHE A 12 -9.22 21.56 3.87
N TYR A 13 -8.50 22.13 2.90
CA TYR A 13 -7.26 22.86 3.16
C TYR A 13 -7.43 24.39 3.32
N GLU A 14 -8.61 24.96 3.06
CA GLU A 14 -8.81 26.41 3.01
C GLU A 14 -8.34 27.12 4.28
N ASN A 15 -8.65 26.55 5.45
CA ASN A 15 -8.34 27.14 6.74
C ASN A 15 -7.21 26.41 7.48
N MET A 16 -6.63 25.39 6.89
CA MET A 16 -5.57 24.59 7.52
C MET A 16 -4.22 25.29 7.44
N ARG A 17 -3.57 25.45 8.59
CA ARG A 17 -2.19 25.96 8.65
C ARG A 17 -1.21 24.83 8.36
N ILE A 18 -0.07 25.18 7.78
CA ILE A 18 1.03 24.21 7.51
C ILE A 18 1.49 23.51 8.80
N GLN A 19 1.45 24.23 9.92
CA GLN A 19 1.80 23.67 11.22
C GLN A 19 0.80 22.61 11.69
N GLU A 20 -0.50 22.82 11.46
CA GLU A 20 -1.56 21.87 11.80
C GLU A 20 -1.45 20.60 10.94
N LEU A 21 -1.21 20.76 9.64
CA LEU A 21 -0.93 19.65 8.73
C LEU A 21 0.27 18.84 9.20
N ALA A 22 1.40 19.52 9.49
CA ALA A 22 2.62 18.85 9.96
C ALA A 22 2.41 18.13 11.29
N GLN A 23 1.70 18.72 12.23
CA GLN A 23 1.36 18.11 13.52
C GLN A 23 0.45 16.89 13.36
N GLY A 24 -0.54 16.96 12.48
CA GLY A 24 -1.45 15.86 12.19
C GLY A 24 -0.72 14.66 11.57
N ILE A 25 0.09 14.89 10.54
CA ILE A 25 0.90 13.83 9.93
C ILE A 25 1.89 13.24 10.96
N HIS A 26 2.53 14.09 11.77
CA HIS A 26 3.44 13.62 12.82
C HIS A 26 2.74 12.77 13.87
N ALA A 27 1.50 13.13 14.25
CA ALA A 27 0.70 12.33 15.17
C ALA A 27 0.36 10.95 14.60
N LEU A 28 0.02 10.83 13.31
CA LEU A 28 -0.19 9.55 12.63
C LEU A 28 1.09 8.70 12.61
N ILE A 29 2.22 9.31 12.25
CA ILE A 29 3.53 8.66 12.25
C ILE A 29 3.87 8.10 13.64
N GLN A 30 3.61 8.88 14.68
CA GLN A 30 3.83 8.45 16.07
C GLN A 30 2.85 7.37 16.51
N HIS A 31 1.57 7.49 16.13
CA HIS A 31 0.54 6.52 16.47
C HIS A 31 0.90 5.12 15.95
N HIS A 32 1.38 5.04 14.72
CA HIS A 32 1.81 3.78 14.11
C HIS A 32 3.24 3.35 14.47
N ASN A 33 3.97 4.15 15.24
CA ASN A 33 5.40 3.92 15.52
C ASN A 33 6.18 3.61 14.23
N LEU A 34 6.09 4.52 13.26
CA LEU A 34 6.62 4.33 11.91
C LEU A 34 8.05 3.76 11.85
N PRO A 35 9.03 4.22 12.68
CA PRO A 35 10.39 3.68 12.61
C PRO A 35 10.46 2.19 12.90
N ASP A 36 9.73 1.71 13.90
CA ASP A 36 9.66 0.29 14.26
C ASP A 36 8.88 -0.51 13.21
N LEU A 37 7.74 0.01 12.78
CA LEU A 37 6.91 -0.64 11.77
C LEU A 37 7.67 -0.80 10.44
N MET A 38 8.36 0.25 10.01
CA MET A 38 9.19 0.23 8.80
C MET A 38 10.33 -0.77 8.94
N TYR A 39 11.04 -0.77 10.08
CA TYR A 39 12.08 -1.75 10.33
C TYR A 39 11.56 -3.19 10.23
N ARG A 40 10.44 -3.50 10.91
CA ARG A 40 9.81 -4.84 10.87
C ARG A 40 9.32 -5.21 9.47
N ALA A 41 8.75 -4.27 8.72
CA ALA A 41 8.26 -4.51 7.37
C ALA A 41 9.38 -4.86 6.38
N PHE A 42 10.58 -4.30 6.55
CA PHE A 42 11.74 -4.58 5.71
C PHE A 42 12.63 -5.72 6.24
N GLU A 43 12.45 -6.17 7.48
CA GLU A 43 13.16 -7.30 8.04
C GLU A 43 12.56 -8.64 7.60
N VAL A 44 11.23 -8.68 7.40
CA VAL A 44 10.52 -9.89 6.99
C VAL A 44 10.35 -9.93 5.47
N LEU A 45 10.55 -11.11 4.90
CA LEU A 45 10.37 -11.32 3.47
C LEU A 45 9.07 -12.09 3.22
N PRO A 46 8.26 -11.65 2.22
CA PRO A 46 7.16 -12.46 1.71
C PRO A 46 7.66 -13.82 1.20
N THR A 47 6.79 -14.79 1.20
CA THR A 47 7.12 -16.14 0.72
C THR A 47 7.04 -16.22 -0.79
N MET A 48 8.12 -16.58 -1.47
CA MET A 48 8.11 -16.85 -2.91
C MET A 48 7.37 -18.15 -3.20
N VAL A 49 6.19 -18.08 -3.84
CA VAL A 49 5.34 -19.21 -4.22
C VAL A 49 5.61 -19.62 -5.66
N MET A 50 5.81 -18.65 -6.53
CA MET A 50 6.22 -18.88 -7.91
C MET A 50 7.19 -17.81 -8.37
N ASN A 51 7.91 -18.06 -9.45
CA ASN A 51 8.83 -17.05 -9.94
C ASN A 51 8.07 -15.87 -10.59
N PRO A 52 8.63 -14.65 -10.56
CA PRO A 52 7.95 -13.45 -11.06
C PRO A 52 7.55 -13.54 -12.53
N HIS A 53 8.33 -14.24 -13.38
CA HIS A 53 7.99 -14.43 -14.78
C HIS A 53 6.69 -15.21 -14.97
N ASN A 54 6.50 -16.29 -14.21
CA ASN A 54 5.27 -17.10 -14.28
C ASN A 54 4.06 -16.31 -13.77
N ALA A 55 4.22 -15.57 -12.69
CA ALA A 55 3.17 -14.69 -12.18
C ALA A 55 2.74 -13.63 -13.21
N PHE A 56 3.72 -13.01 -13.88
CA PHE A 56 3.47 -12.06 -14.95
C PHE A 56 2.76 -12.70 -16.15
N GLN A 57 3.14 -13.94 -16.54
CA GLN A 57 2.44 -14.68 -17.59
C GLN A 57 0.98 -14.96 -17.24
N MET A 58 0.68 -15.25 -15.97
CA MET A 58 -0.70 -15.42 -15.51
C MET A 58 -1.48 -14.11 -15.57
N GLU A 59 -0.85 -12.99 -15.20
CA GLU A 59 -1.48 -11.66 -15.31
C GLU A 59 -1.82 -11.35 -16.77
N LEU A 60 -0.90 -11.54 -17.73
CA LEU A 60 -1.14 -11.32 -19.15
C LEU A 60 -2.30 -12.17 -19.70
N ARG A 61 -2.56 -13.33 -19.12
CA ARG A 61 -3.68 -14.21 -19.49
C ARG A 61 -5.00 -13.87 -18.76
N GLY A 62 -5.02 -12.80 -17.96
CA GLY A 62 -6.19 -12.42 -17.18
C GLY A 62 -6.52 -13.37 -16.00
N GLN A 63 -5.55 -14.16 -15.57
CA GLN A 63 -5.69 -15.11 -14.45
C GLN A 63 -5.45 -14.40 -13.10
N THR A 64 -5.99 -13.21 -12.96
CA THR A 64 -5.90 -12.38 -11.75
C THR A 64 -7.28 -11.97 -11.26
N GLU A 65 -7.37 -11.64 -10.00
CA GLU A 65 -8.53 -11.00 -9.38
C GLU A 65 -8.06 -9.82 -8.53
N GLU A 66 -8.93 -8.83 -8.35
CA GLU A 66 -8.69 -7.74 -7.41
C GLU A 66 -9.28 -8.11 -6.05
N VAL A 67 -8.49 -7.87 -5.01
CA VAL A 67 -8.92 -8.03 -3.61
C VAL A 67 -8.57 -6.77 -2.84
N TYR A 68 -9.27 -6.52 -1.75
CA TYR A 68 -8.86 -5.43 -0.86
C TYR A 68 -7.51 -5.74 -0.23
N LEU A 69 -6.75 -4.67 0.04
CA LEU A 69 -5.40 -4.78 0.60
C LEU A 69 -5.36 -5.62 1.89
N GLU A 70 -6.37 -5.46 2.74
CA GLU A 70 -6.51 -6.21 3.99
C GLU A 70 -6.74 -7.72 3.80
N GLU A 71 -7.13 -8.14 2.61
CA GLU A 71 -7.43 -9.53 2.27
C GLU A 71 -6.26 -10.26 1.58
N MET A 72 -5.12 -9.59 1.39
CA MET A 72 -4.02 -10.15 0.61
C MET A 72 -3.20 -11.22 1.33
N ILE A 73 -3.33 -11.36 2.67
CA ILE A 73 -2.67 -12.44 3.42
C ILE A 73 -3.12 -13.81 2.90
N GLY A 74 -2.17 -14.67 2.59
CA GLY A 74 -2.42 -16.01 2.03
C GLY A 74 -2.72 -16.03 0.54
N LYS A 75 -2.70 -14.88 -0.14
CA LYS A 75 -2.88 -14.80 -1.60
C LYS A 75 -1.55 -14.49 -2.29
N VAL A 76 -1.37 -15.07 -3.49
CA VAL A 76 -0.16 -14.84 -4.29
C VAL A 76 -0.31 -13.54 -5.07
N ASN A 77 0.59 -12.62 -4.86
CA ASN A 77 0.55 -11.31 -5.48
C ASN A 77 0.89 -11.38 -6.98
N ALA A 78 0.14 -10.66 -7.79
CA ALA A 78 0.33 -10.66 -9.24
C ALA A 78 1.32 -9.59 -9.70
N ASN A 79 1.36 -8.45 -9.01
CA ASN A 79 2.15 -7.28 -9.39
C ASN A 79 3.20 -6.95 -8.34
N MET A 80 4.16 -6.13 -8.71
CA MET A 80 5.06 -5.51 -7.73
C MET A 80 4.29 -4.48 -6.90
N ILE A 81 4.42 -4.54 -5.58
CA ILE A 81 3.93 -3.48 -4.68
C ILE A 81 5.13 -2.70 -4.17
N LEU A 82 5.15 -1.43 -4.55
CA LEU A 82 6.28 -0.53 -4.29
C LEU A 82 5.73 0.82 -3.79
N PRO A 83 5.86 1.12 -2.49
CA PRO A 83 5.53 2.44 -1.96
C PRO A 83 6.62 3.46 -2.29
N TYR A 84 6.20 4.67 -2.58
CA TYR A 84 7.14 5.78 -2.78
C TYR A 84 6.73 7.00 -1.92
N PRO A 85 7.54 7.41 -0.97
CA PRO A 85 8.81 6.84 -0.50
C PRO A 85 8.64 5.51 0.27
N PRO A 86 9.69 4.64 0.38
CA PRO A 86 11.08 4.89 -0.01
C PRO A 86 11.44 4.45 -1.45
N GLY A 87 10.54 3.87 -2.25
CA GLY A 87 10.84 3.38 -3.58
C GLY A 87 11.56 2.03 -3.60
N VAL A 88 11.32 1.20 -2.57
CA VAL A 88 11.82 -0.17 -2.46
C VAL A 88 10.63 -1.12 -2.54
N PRO A 89 10.67 -2.15 -3.42
CA PRO A 89 9.62 -3.15 -3.47
C PRO A 89 9.43 -3.85 -2.14
N LEU A 90 8.18 -3.94 -1.69
CA LEU A 90 7.79 -4.70 -0.50
C LEU A 90 7.29 -6.09 -0.84
N VAL A 91 6.63 -6.23 -2.00
CA VAL A 91 6.10 -7.51 -2.49
C VAL A 91 6.38 -7.60 -3.98
N MET A 92 6.95 -8.71 -4.40
CA MET A 92 7.21 -9.01 -5.81
C MET A 92 6.10 -9.89 -6.40
N PRO A 93 5.92 -9.89 -7.75
CA PRO A 93 5.02 -10.83 -8.40
C PRO A 93 5.40 -12.28 -8.06
N GLY A 94 4.41 -13.09 -7.70
CA GLY A 94 4.63 -14.48 -7.30
C GLY A 94 4.94 -14.69 -5.83
N GLU A 95 5.05 -13.63 -5.06
CA GLU A 95 5.18 -13.68 -3.60
C GLU A 95 3.80 -13.65 -2.91
N MET A 96 3.76 -14.22 -1.71
CA MET A 96 2.60 -14.28 -0.85
C MET A 96 2.95 -13.72 0.52
N LEU A 97 2.12 -12.81 1.03
CA LEU A 97 2.19 -12.42 2.43
C LEU A 97 1.60 -13.52 3.30
N THR A 98 2.31 -13.85 4.36
CA THR A 98 1.89 -14.76 5.42
C THR A 98 1.64 -13.98 6.72
N GLU A 99 1.20 -14.66 7.77
CA GLU A 99 1.08 -14.01 9.08
C GLU A 99 2.43 -13.52 9.62
N GLU A 100 3.52 -14.17 9.27
CA GLU A 100 4.88 -13.73 9.66
C GLU A 100 5.27 -12.41 8.97
N SER A 101 4.81 -12.20 7.74
CA SER A 101 5.03 -10.96 6.98
C SER A 101 3.91 -9.92 7.14
N ARG A 102 3.03 -10.08 8.13
CA ARG A 102 1.98 -9.09 8.48
C ARG A 102 2.49 -7.65 8.64
N PRO A 103 3.70 -7.39 9.19
CA PRO A 103 4.23 -6.02 9.24
C PRO A 103 4.32 -5.31 7.89
N VAL A 104 4.48 -6.04 6.78
CA VAL A 104 4.43 -5.48 5.42
C VAL A 104 3.03 -4.92 5.11
N LEU A 105 1.98 -5.70 5.44
CA LEU A 105 0.60 -5.25 5.27
C LEU A 105 0.28 -4.04 6.16
N GLU A 106 0.68 -4.08 7.42
CA GLU A 106 0.47 -2.97 8.37
C GLU A 106 1.14 -1.68 7.89
N PHE A 107 2.34 -1.79 7.33
CA PHE A 107 3.05 -0.64 6.76
C PHE A 107 2.30 -0.05 5.54
N LEU A 108 1.82 -0.90 4.63
CA LEU A 108 1.02 -0.46 3.48
C LEU A 108 -0.30 0.18 3.93
N GLN A 109 -0.99 -0.39 4.92
CA GLN A 109 -2.23 0.15 5.47
C GLN A 109 -2.02 1.54 6.11
N MET A 110 -0.93 1.72 6.85
CA MET A 110 -0.57 3.02 7.42
C MET A 110 -0.36 4.07 6.31
N LEU A 111 0.33 3.73 5.22
CA LEU A 111 0.51 4.66 4.10
C LEU A 111 -0.82 5.03 3.45
N CYS A 112 -1.73 4.06 3.28
CA CYS A 112 -3.08 4.30 2.77
C CYS A 112 -3.89 5.20 3.71
N GLU A 113 -3.76 5.03 5.03
CA GLU A 113 -4.43 5.86 6.03
C GLU A 113 -3.97 7.31 5.96
N ILE A 114 -2.66 7.56 5.81
CA ILE A 114 -2.12 8.91 5.64
C ILE A 114 -2.72 9.58 4.40
N GLY A 115 -2.77 8.88 3.26
CA GLY A 115 -3.36 9.38 2.03
C GLY A 115 -4.87 9.63 2.16
N ALA A 116 -5.58 8.83 2.94
CA ALA A 116 -7.01 9.02 3.19
C ALA A 116 -7.30 10.24 4.07
N HIS A 117 -6.45 10.51 5.09
CA HIS A 117 -6.60 11.65 5.99
C HIS A 117 -6.18 12.99 5.37
N TYR A 118 -5.23 12.96 4.44
CA TYR A 118 -4.68 14.17 3.83
C TYR A 118 -4.74 14.06 2.31
N PRO A 119 -5.88 14.39 1.67
CA PRO A 119 -6.04 14.35 0.22
C PRO A 119 -4.91 15.11 -0.51
N GLY A 120 -4.32 14.49 -1.52
CA GLY A 120 -3.17 15.05 -2.25
C GLY A 120 -1.81 14.91 -1.56
N PHE A 121 -1.78 14.43 -0.32
CA PHE A 121 -0.57 13.96 0.37
C PHE A 121 -0.43 12.44 0.17
N GLU A 122 -0.68 12.01 -1.05
CA GLU A 122 -0.70 10.59 -1.37
C GLU A 122 0.71 10.04 -1.41
N THR A 123 0.89 8.94 -0.69
CA THR A 123 1.99 8.04 -0.94
C THR A 123 1.63 7.28 -2.21
N ASP A 124 2.40 7.43 -3.25
CA ASP A 124 2.23 6.65 -4.47
C ASP A 124 2.64 5.20 -4.19
N ILE A 125 1.68 4.30 -4.20
CA ILE A 125 1.91 2.87 -4.01
C ILE A 125 1.66 2.17 -5.33
N HIS A 126 2.73 1.92 -6.09
CA HIS A 126 2.61 1.11 -7.29
C HIS A 126 2.09 -0.29 -6.96
N GLY A 127 1.12 -0.77 -7.73
CA GLY A 127 0.49 -2.07 -7.54
C GLY A 127 -0.67 -2.08 -6.56
N ALA A 128 -0.99 -0.96 -5.92
CA ALA A 128 -2.20 -0.76 -5.14
C ALA A 128 -3.06 0.35 -5.76
N TYR A 129 -4.37 0.16 -5.79
CA TYR A 129 -5.30 1.03 -6.51
C TYR A 129 -6.40 1.53 -5.57
N ARG A 130 -6.50 2.85 -5.41
CA ARG A 130 -7.54 3.45 -4.58
C ARG A 130 -8.91 3.31 -5.24
N GLN A 131 -9.87 2.82 -4.47
CA GLN A 131 -11.25 2.66 -4.89
C GLN A 131 -12.09 3.90 -4.52
N ALA A 132 -13.30 3.97 -5.08
CA ALA A 132 -14.23 5.08 -4.81
C ALA A 132 -14.66 5.18 -3.34
N ASP A 133 -14.61 4.08 -2.59
CA ASP A 133 -14.89 4.03 -1.15
C ASP A 133 -13.68 4.42 -0.26
N GLY A 134 -12.54 4.80 -0.89
CA GLY A 134 -11.32 5.20 -0.23
C GLY A 134 -10.39 4.06 0.18
N ARG A 135 -10.83 2.81 0.07
CA ARG A 135 -9.99 1.62 0.33
C ARG A 135 -9.09 1.33 -0.88
N TYR A 136 -8.08 0.50 -0.65
CA TYR A 136 -7.14 0.10 -1.70
C TYR A 136 -7.32 -1.36 -2.07
N THR A 137 -7.21 -1.65 -3.36
CA THR A 137 -7.18 -3.02 -3.90
C THR A 137 -5.80 -3.33 -4.47
N VAL A 138 -5.49 -4.61 -4.49
CA VAL A 138 -4.30 -5.17 -5.11
C VAL A 138 -4.71 -6.31 -6.04
N LYS A 139 -3.87 -6.60 -7.05
CA LYS A 139 -4.10 -7.76 -7.92
C LYS A 139 -3.39 -8.98 -7.36
N VAL A 140 -4.13 -10.05 -7.21
CA VAL A 140 -3.62 -11.37 -6.82
C VAL A 140 -3.90 -12.40 -7.91
N LEU A 141 -3.12 -13.45 -7.94
CA LEU A 141 -3.33 -14.56 -8.86
C LEU A 141 -4.56 -15.36 -8.43
N LYS A 142 -5.40 -15.74 -9.39
CA LYS A 142 -6.50 -16.67 -9.13
C LYS A 142 -5.94 -18.01 -8.71
N THR A 143 -6.37 -18.50 -7.56
CA THR A 143 -6.12 -19.87 -7.16
C THR A 143 -7.03 -20.77 -7.99
N GLU A 144 -6.47 -21.78 -8.69
CA GLU A 144 -7.30 -22.81 -9.30
C GLU A 144 -8.10 -23.48 -8.17
N GLN A 145 -9.40 -23.30 -8.18
CA GLN A 145 -10.29 -24.11 -7.33
C GLN A 145 -10.17 -25.55 -7.82
N LYS A 146 -9.48 -26.37 -7.03
CA LYS A 146 -9.50 -27.82 -7.21
C LYS A 146 -10.85 -28.39 -6.80
#